data_c30706c1ee0de429d32d8192cfa7bb25
#
_entry.id   c30706c1ee0de429d32d8192cfa7bb25
#
_cell.length_a   1.000
_cell.length_b   1.000
_cell.length_c   1.000
_cell.angle_alpha   90.00
_cell.angle_beta   90.00
_cell.angle_gamma   90.00
#
_symmetry.space_group_name_H-M   'P 1'
#
loop_
_entity.id
_entity.type
_entity.pdbx_description
1 polymer ?
#
loop_
_entity_poly.entity_id
_entity_poly.type
_entity_poly.pdbx_seq_one_letter_code
_entity_poly.pdbx_strand_id
1 'polypeptide(L)'
;MIDLASWNLSVPVGSPPYTVETSKLVNGYKNQYFHSDTGTLFFWAPVTGSKTENAIYPRTELRETYSNGTLKNWYYPDADNTLRATLTVNQVPSSGKIVIGQIHAYESQKPLVKVEYQYKTKTETGNIVAKVRMHPDDKEGRVITIATGVKLDREFSYLIHLSPGGALGISAAGYQWDTNISATWRDKPLYFKAGVYVQDNTGYTSEGGKVTFSKLDIDHNK
;
A
#
# COMPACT_ATOMS: atom_id res chain seq x y z
N MET A 1 9.82 -10.25 -14.51
CA MET A 1 9.06 -8.98 -14.57
C MET A 1 7.87 -9.06 -13.60
N ILE A 2 7.59 -7.99 -12.88
CA ILE A 2 6.42 -7.93 -11.98
C ILE A 2 5.17 -7.80 -12.84
N ASP A 3 4.16 -8.63 -12.53
CA ASP A 3 2.89 -8.63 -13.24
C ASP A 3 2.02 -7.46 -12.80
N LEU A 4 1.64 -6.59 -13.73
CA LEU A 4 0.80 -5.42 -13.49
C LEU A 4 -0.66 -5.62 -13.94
N ALA A 5 -1.01 -6.81 -14.43
CA ALA A 5 -2.34 -7.07 -14.97
C ALA A 5 -3.46 -7.06 -13.91
N SER A 6 -3.11 -7.03 -12.63
CA SER A 6 -4.07 -6.98 -11.52
C SER A 6 -4.18 -5.60 -10.87
N TRP A 7 -3.67 -4.55 -11.53
CA TRP A 7 -3.56 -3.22 -10.94
C TRP A 7 -3.95 -2.10 -11.89
N ASN A 8 -4.51 -1.01 -11.35
CA ASN A 8 -4.43 0.31 -11.93
C ASN A 8 -3.58 1.20 -11.02
N LEU A 9 -3.27 2.43 -11.43
CA LEU A 9 -2.35 3.31 -10.71
C LEU A 9 -2.94 4.70 -10.55
N SER A 10 -2.92 5.22 -9.32
CA SER A 10 -3.16 6.64 -9.07
C SER A 10 -1.82 7.38 -9.08
N VAL A 11 -1.74 8.46 -9.85
CA VAL A 11 -0.56 9.35 -9.89
C VAL A 11 -0.95 10.73 -9.34
N PRO A 12 -0.01 11.46 -8.70
CA PRO A 12 -0.36 12.66 -7.94
C PRO A 12 -0.39 13.93 -8.80
N VAL A 13 -1.04 13.86 -9.95
CA VAL A 13 -1.21 14.99 -10.87
C VAL A 13 -2.66 15.06 -11.35
N GLY A 14 -3.12 16.28 -11.59
CA GLY A 14 -4.48 16.52 -12.04
C GLY A 14 -5.47 16.70 -10.90
N SER A 15 -6.65 17.19 -11.22
CA SER A 15 -7.73 17.41 -10.26
C SER A 15 -9.05 16.94 -10.89
N PRO A 16 -9.53 15.72 -10.52
CA PRO A 16 -8.92 14.76 -9.59
C PRO A 16 -7.60 14.17 -10.11
N PRO A 17 -6.82 13.51 -9.23
CA PRO A 17 -5.61 12.82 -9.66
C PRO A 17 -5.89 11.80 -10.76
N TYR A 18 -4.99 11.72 -11.73
CA TYR A 18 -5.14 10.85 -12.89
C TYR A 18 -5.00 9.37 -12.48
N THR A 19 -5.88 8.52 -13.04
CA THR A 19 -5.78 7.07 -12.91
C THR A 19 -5.22 6.49 -14.21
N VAL A 20 -4.14 5.74 -14.09
CA VAL A 20 -3.55 5.00 -15.20
C VAL A 20 -4.22 3.64 -15.28
N GLU A 21 -4.91 3.38 -16.39
CA GLU A 21 -5.64 2.13 -16.63
C GLU A 21 -4.69 0.93 -16.67
N THR A 22 -5.20 -0.24 -16.29
CA THR A 22 -4.45 -1.50 -16.26
C THR A 22 -3.75 -1.80 -17.60
N SER A 23 -4.45 -1.60 -18.72
CA SER A 23 -3.87 -1.84 -20.05
C SER A 23 -2.65 -0.97 -20.33
N LYS A 24 -2.65 0.28 -19.87
CA LYS A 24 -1.50 1.18 -20.03
C LYS A 24 -0.31 0.72 -19.18
N LEU A 25 -0.57 0.25 -17.96
CA LEU A 25 0.48 -0.29 -17.09
C LEU A 25 1.14 -1.51 -17.73
N VAL A 26 0.34 -2.44 -18.22
CA VAL A 26 0.82 -3.66 -18.87
C VAL A 26 1.63 -3.33 -20.13
N ASN A 27 1.27 -2.27 -20.84
CA ASN A 27 1.94 -1.83 -22.06
C ASN A 27 3.14 -0.90 -21.81
N GLY A 28 3.60 -0.80 -20.57
CA GLY A 28 4.86 -0.12 -20.26
C GLY A 28 4.73 1.37 -19.95
N TYR A 29 3.59 1.80 -19.39
CA TYR A 29 3.43 3.18 -18.93
C TYR A 29 4.59 3.60 -18.03
N LYS A 30 5.11 4.79 -18.25
CA LYS A 30 6.13 5.38 -17.37
C LYS A 30 6.06 6.90 -17.39
N ASN A 31 6.38 7.49 -16.26
CA ASN A 31 6.58 8.94 -16.11
C ASN A 31 7.51 9.20 -14.93
N GLN A 32 7.59 10.43 -14.47
CA GLN A 32 8.46 10.78 -13.34
C GLN A 32 8.00 10.17 -12.01
N TYR A 33 6.74 9.76 -11.88
CA TYR A 33 6.18 9.21 -10.64
C TYR A 33 6.22 7.68 -10.59
N PHE A 34 6.20 7.04 -11.74
CA PHE A 34 6.13 5.59 -11.81
C PHE A 34 6.81 5.07 -13.06
N HIS A 35 7.60 4.01 -12.91
CA HIS A 35 8.03 3.20 -14.05
C HIS A 35 8.28 1.75 -13.63
N SER A 36 8.08 0.86 -14.59
CA SER A 36 8.36 -0.56 -14.46
C SER A 36 9.58 -0.89 -15.29
N ASP A 37 10.57 -1.48 -14.65
CA ASP A 37 11.78 -1.98 -15.29
C ASP A 37 11.82 -3.50 -15.15
N THR A 38 12.84 -4.14 -15.74
CA THR A 38 13.00 -5.59 -15.59
C THR A 38 13.18 -5.93 -14.10
N GLY A 39 12.16 -6.54 -13.51
CA GLY A 39 12.19 -6.99 -12.12
C GLY A 39 11.97 -5.94 -11.04
N THR A 40 11.70 -4.68 -11.41
CA THR A 40 11.45 -3.63 -10.41
C THR A 40 10.32 -2.70 -10.81
N LEU A 41 9.66 -2.13 -9.77
CA LEU A 41 8.70 -1.04 -9.91
C LEU A 41 9.19 0.15 -9.09
N PHE A 42 9.28 1.32 -9.70
CA PHE A 42 9.64 2.55 -9.03
C PHE A 42 8.41 3.42 -8.78
N PHE A 43 8.31 3.98 -7.57
CA PHE A 43 7.22 4.90 -7.17
C PHE A 43 7.80 6.14 -6.53
N TRP A 44 7.29 7.30 -6.92
CA TRP A 44 7.61 8.60 -6.33
C TRP A 44 6.31 9.39 -6.08
N ALA A 45 6.13 9.90 -4.87
CA ALA A 45 5.03 10.82 -4.56
C ALA A 45 5.59 12.03 -3.81
N PRO A 46 5.60 13.24 -4.45
CA PRO A 46 6.02 14.45 -3.76
C PRO A 46 4.94 14.93 -2.80
N VAL A 47 5.36 15.60 -1.72
CA VAL A 47 4.41 16.16 -0.73
C VAL A 47 3.51 17.26 -1.34
N THR A 48 3.91 17.82 -2.46
CA THR A 48 3.17 18.86 -3.20
C THR A 48 2.20 18.28 -4.24
N GLY A 49 2.15 16.95 -4.39
CA GLY A 49 1.31 16.31 -5.38
C GLY A 49 -0.18 16.53 -5.12
N SER A 50 -1.01 16.36 -6.17
CA SER A 50 -2.45 16.43 -6.02
C SER A 50 -2.97 15.25 -5.21
N LYS A 51 -4.15 15.43 -4.59
CA LYS A 51 -4.72 14.48 -3.64
C LYS A 51 -6.08 14.02 -4.15
N THR A 52 -6.39 12.73 -3.88
CA THR A 52 -7.71 12.17 -4.19
C THR A 52 -8.78 12.84 -3.31
N GLU A 53 -10.03 12.75 -3.75
CA GLU A 53 -11.17 13.27 -2.99
C GLU A 53 -11.15 12.70 -1.57
N ASN A 54 -11.41 13.53 -0.57
CA ASN A 54 -11.41 13.18 0.85
C ASN A 54 -10.04 12.79 1.43
N ALA A 55 -8.96 12.85 0.65
CA ALA A 55 -7.60 12.64 1.14
C ALA A 55 -6.88 13.98 1.34
N ILE A 56 -5.98 14.02 2.32
CA ILE A 56 -5.17 15.21 2.60
C ILE A 56 -3.71 15.04 2.17
N TYR A 57 -3.34 13.83 1.74
CA TYR A 57 -1.96 13.49 1.37
C TYR A 57 -1.89 12.95 -0.06
N PRO A 58 -0.82 13.20 -0.79
CA PRO A 58 -0.63 12.67 -2.14
C PRO A 58 -0.15 11.23 -2.16
N ARG A 59 -0.37 10.55 -3.29
CA ARG A 59 0.03 9.16 -3.48
C ARG A 59 0.41 8.85 -4.92
N THR A 60 1.32 7.90 -5.07
CA THR A 60 1.53 7.12 -6.29
C THR A 60 1.33 5.67 -5.88
N GLU A 61 0.15 5.13 -6.18
CA GLU A 61 -0.29 3.90 -5.54
C GLU A 61 -1.12 3.03 -6.49
N LEU A 62 -0.79 1.75 -6.50
CA LEU A 62 -1.53 0.71 -7.22
C LEU A 62 -2.80 0.33 -6.46
N ARG A 63 -3.86 0.08 -7.21
CA ARG A 63 -5.16 -0.40 -6.73
C ARG A 63 -5.53 -1.66 -7.48
N GLU A 64 -5.94 -2.69 -6.77
CA GLU A 64 -6.29 -3.99 -7.33
C GLU A 64 -7.43 -3.92 -8.34
N THR A 65 -7.25 -4.61 -9.49
CA THR A 65 -8.24 -4.73 -10.56
C THR A 65 -8.27 -6.16 -11.09
N TYR A 66 -9.29 -6.45 -11.91
CA TYR A 66 -9.23 -7.57 -12.84
C TYR A 66 -8.32 -7.21 -14.03
N SER A 67 -7.93 -8.22 -14.81
CA SER A 67 -7.03 -8.01 -15.95
C SER A 67 -7.65 -7.14 -17.06
N ASN A 68 -8.97 -7.06 -17.11
CA ASN A 68 -9.67 -6.17 -18.04
C ASN A 68 -9.76 -4.72 -17.56
N GLY A 69 -9.20 -4.41 -16.38
CA GLY A 69 -9.17 -3.07 -15.80
C GLY A 69 -10.35 -2.72 -14.90
N THR A 70 -11.37 -3.58 -14.79
CA THR A 70 -12.46 -3.32 -13.86
C THR A 70 -12.00 -3.49 -12.43
N LEU A 71 -12.56 -2.68 -11.52
CA LEU A 71 -12.20 -2.74 -10.11
C LEU A 71 -12.52 -4.10 -9.53
N LYS A 72 -11.54 -4.72 -8.85
CA LYS A 72 -11.74 -5.98 -8.16
C LYS A 72 -11.97 -5.70 -6.69
N ASN A 73 -13.17 -6.02 -6.22
CA ASN A 73 -13.56 -5.94 -4.82
C ASN A 73 -13.95 -7.33 -4.36
N TRP A 74 -13.35 -7.80 -3.28
CA TRP A 74 -13.55 -9.16 -2.79
C TRP A 74 -14.06 -9.16 -1.35
N TYR A 75 -14.72 -10.23 -0.98
CA TYR A 75 -15.18 -10.47 0.40
C TYR A 75 -14.25 -11.51 1.02
N TYR A 76 -13.75 -11.24 2.22
CA TYR A 76 -12.69 -12.10 2.78
C TYR A 76 -13.10 -13.56 2.98
N PRO A 77 -14.39 -13.88 3.27
CA PRO A 77 -14.76 -15.30 3.45
C PRO A 77 -14.68 -16.17 2.18
N ASP A 78 -14.56 -15.54 1.02
CA ASP A 78 -14.62 -16.26 -0.27
C ASP A 78 -13.31 -16.93 -0.65
N ALA A 79 -12.19 -16.57 -0.04
CA ALA A 79 -10.88 -17.10 -0.41
C ALA A 79 -9.84 -16.81 0.68
N ASP A 80 -8.65 -17.37 0.48
CA ASP A 80 -7.44 -17.00 1.21
C ASP A 80 -6.79 -15.85 0.46
N ASN A 81 -6.71 -14.68 1.09
CA ASN A 81 -6.34 -13.44 0.41
C ASN A 81 -4.96 -12.99 0.87
N THR A 82 -4.03 -12.87 -0.06
CA THR A 82 -2.64 -12.56 0.29
C THR A 82 -2.05 -11.50 -0.64
N LEU A 83 -1.35 -10.54 -0.05
CA LEU A 83 -0.48 -9.59 -0.75
C LEU A 83 0.95 -9.80 -0.26
N ARG A 84 1.87 -10.07 -1.20
CA ARG A 84 3.30 -10.24 -0.92
C ARG A 84 4.10 -9.16 -1.62
N ALA A 85 5.05 -8.57 -0.89
CA ALA A 85 5.90 -7.53 -1.44
C ALA A 85 7.32 -7.63 -0.89
N THR A 86 8.28 -7.29 -1.75
CA THR A 86 9.66 -7.03 -1.36
C THR A 86 10.02 -5.68 -1.93
N LEU A 87 10.56 -4.79 -1.11
CA LEU A 87 10.79 -3.41 -1.50
C LEU A 87 11.96 -2.78 -0.75
N THR A 88 12.37 -1.64 -1.28
CA THR A 88 13.36 -0.75 -0.67
C THR A 88 12.72 0.63 -0.53
N VAL A 89 12.78 1.23 0.64
CA VAL A 89 12.39 2.62 0.84
C VAL A 89 13.61 3.49 0.62
N ASN A 90 13.55 4.35 -0.40
CA ASN A 90 14.70 5.16 -0.82
C ASN A 90 14.65 6.57 -0.24
N GLN A 91 13.45 7.11 0.00
CA GLN A 91 13.27 8.45 0.55
C GLN A 91 11.94 8.51 1.31
N VAL A 92 11.93 9.27 2.39
CA VAL A 92 10.70 9.60 3.15
C VAL A 92 10.53 11.10 3.23
N PRO A 93 9.28 11.60 3.40
CA PRO A 93 9.05 13.03 3.65
C PRO A 93 9.49 13.41 5.07
N SER A 94 9.38 14.71 5.40
CA SER A 94 9.79 15.22 6.72
C SER A 94 9.08 14.52 7.89
N SER A 95 7.83 14.08 7.71
CA SER A 95 7.12 13.31 8.72
C SER A 95 7.75 11.94 8.95
N GLY A 96 8.55 11.44 8.02
CA GLY A 96 9.15 10.12 8.04
C GLY A 96 8.18 8.98 7.69
N LYS A 97 6.93 9.28 7.36
CA LYS A 97 5.86 8.27 7.29
C LYS A 97 5.33 8.10 5.87
N ILE A 98 5.29 6.85 5.40
CA ILE A 98 4.67 6.46 4.13
C ILE A 98 3.89 5.16 4.33
N VAL A 99 2.73 5.06 3.67
CA VAL A 99 1.97 3.81 3.59
C VAL A 99 2.45 3.06 2.35
N ILE A 100 2.78 1.78 2.51
CA ILE A 100 3.37 0.96 1.44
C ILE A 100 2.52 -0.24 1.03
N GLY A 101 1.48 -0.55 1.79
CA GLY A 101 0.53 -1.62 1.47
C GLY A 101 -0.74 -1.47 2.28
N GLN A 102 -1.87 -1.90 1.70
CA GLN A 102 -3.17 -1.78 2.36
C GLN A 102 -4.13 -2.91 1.99
N ILE A 103 -5.07 -3.20 2.90
CA ILE A 103 -6.40 -3.71 2.55
C ILE A 103 -7.36 -2.54 2.77
N HIS A 104 -7.94 -2.04 1.69
CA HIS A 104 -8.88 -0.92 1.75
C HIS A 104 -10.32 -1.43 1.57
N ALA A 105 -11.29 -0.62 1.98
CA ALA A 105 -12.71 -0.92 1.81
C ALA A 105 -13.29 -0.04 0.70
N TYR A 106 -14.09 -0.65 -0.19
CA TYR A 106 -14.68 0.05 -1.33
C TYR A 106 -15.69 1.10 -0.87
N GLU A 107 -15.63 2.27 -1.48
CA GLU A 107 -16.49 3.43 -1.17
C GLU A 107 -16.46 3.81 0.33
N SER A 108 -15.30 3.64 0.96
CA SER A 108 -15.08 3.97 2.36
C SER A 108 -13.76 4.71 2.54
N GLN A 109 -13.67 5.52 3.57
CA GLN A 109 -12.43 6.19 3.98
C GLN A 109 -11.71 5.43 5.09
N LYS A 110 -12.25 4.27 5.50
CA LYS A 110 -11.76 3.50 6.65
C LYS A 110 -11.16 2.18 6.18
N PRO A 111 -9.85 2.11 5.90
CA PRO A 111 -9.21 0.87 5.50
C PRO A 111 -9.19 -0.13 6.66
N LEU A 112 -9.17 -1.43 6.30
CA LEU A 112 -8.99 -2.50 7.28
C LEU A 112 -7.55 -2.54 7.77
N VAL A 113 -6.58 -2.45 6.84
CA VAL A 113 -5.15 -2.54 7.15
C VAL A 113 -4.39 -1.46 6.39
N LYS A 114 -3.48 -0.77 7.10
CA LYS A 114 -2.41 0.01 6.49
C LYS A 114 -1.08 -0.49 7.03
N VAL A 115 -0.13 -0.76 6.15
CA VAL A 115 1.25 -1.04 6.52
C VAL A 115 2.07 0.19 6.20
N GLU A 116 2.73 0.75 7.21
CA GLU A 116 3.49 1.99 7.11
C GLU A 116 4.96 1.77 7.42
N TYR A 117 5.83 2.44 6.69
CA TYR A 117 7.22 2.65 7.06
C TYR A 117 7.33 3.99 7.78
N GLN A 118 7.87 4.00 8.98
CA GLN A 118 8.02 5.20 9.82
C GLN A 118 9.49 5.39 10.18
N TYR A 119 10.15 6.30 9.47
CA TYR A 119 11.56 6.60 9.69
C TYR A 119 11.74 7.44 10.95
N LYS A 120 12.77 7.10 11.73
CA LYS A 120 13.17 7.81 12.95
C LYS A 120 14.57 8.39 12.75
N THR A 121 14.67 9.71 12.71
CA THR A 121 15.97 10.40 12.54
C THR A 121 16.96 10.08 13.64
N LYS A 122 16.46 9.85 14.85
CA LYS A 122 17.30 9.55 16.03
C LYS A 122 18.08 8.24 15.85
N THR A 123 17.47 7.22 15.26
CA THR A 123 18.10 5.92 15.05
C THR A 123 18.59 5.73 13.60
N GLU A 124 18.18 6.62 12.70
CA GLU A 124 18.44 6.51 11.26
C GLU A 124 17.91 5.19 10.68
N THR A 125 16.80 4.68 11.25
CA THR A 125 16.11 3.47 10.79
C THR A 125 14.61 3.69 10.83
N GLY A 126 13.88 2.83 10.09
CA GLY A 126 12.43 2.84 10.07
C GLY A 126 11.83 1.71 10.87
N ASN A 127 10.67 1.98 11.46
CA ASN A 127 9.79 0.96 11.99
C ASN A 127 8.77 0.58 10.92
N ILE A 128 8.40 -0.69 10.86
CA ILE A 128 7.26 -1.14 10.07
C ILE A 128 6.07 -1.26 11.02
N VAL A 129 5.04 -0.47 10.76
CA VAL A 129 3.88 -0.32 11.64
C VAL A 129 2.63 -0.74 10.87
N ALA A 130 1.82 -1.59 11.48
CA ALA A 130 0.49 -1.91 10.95
C ALA A 130 -0.56 -1.12 11.71
N LYS A 131 -1.52 -0.55 10.98
CA LYS A 131 -2.72 0.05 11.55
C LYS A 131 -3.89 -0.82 11.12
N VAL A 132 -4.56 -1.45 12.09
CA VAL A 132 -5.60 -2.45 11.84
C VAL A 132 -6.91 -2.00 12.48
N ARG A 133 -7.95 -1.88 11.65
CA ARG A 133 -9.29 -1.53 12.12
C ARG A 133 -10.06 -2.81 12.39
N MET A 134 -10.19 -3.18 13.67
CA MET A 134 -10.80 -4.44 14.07
C MET A 134 -12.27 -4.54 13.68
N HIS A 135 -13.01 -3.43 13.75
CA HIS A 135 -14.40 -3.31 13.32
C HIS A 135 -14.50 -2.22 12.25
N PRO A 136 -15.37 -2.39 11.23
CA PRO A 136 -15.51 -1.38 10.17
C PRO A 136 -15.87 0.03 10.67
N ASP A 137 -16.58 0.12 11.79
CA ASP A 137 -17.04 1.40 12.34
C ASP A 137 -16.05 2.07 13.29
N ASP A 138 -14.94 1.41 13.61
CA ASP A 138 -13.93 2.01 14.47
C ASP A 138 -13.40 3.31 13.85
N LYS A 139 -13.29 4.36 14.66
CA LYS A 139 -12.77 5.65 14.20
C LYS A 139 -11.31 5.57 13.80
N GLU A 140 -10.54 4.81 14.57
CA GLU A 140 -9.11 4.68 14.38
C GLU A 140 -8.68 3.22 14.37
N GLY A 141 -7.61 2.92 13.64
CA GLY A 141 -6.99 1.62 13.65
C GLY A 141 -6.14 1.41 14.90
N ARG A 142 -6.07 0.16 15.33
CA ARG A 142 -5.11 -0.28 16.34
C ARG A 142 -3.70 -0.20 15.73
N VAL A 143 -2.75 0.34 16.48
CA VAL A 143 -1.38 0.56 16.00
C VAL A 143 -0.46 -0.51 16.56
N ILE A 144 0.22 -1.24 15.68
CA ILE A 144 1.13 -2.32 16.05
C ILE A 144 2.48 -2.10 15.38
N THR A 145 3.56 -2.02 16.16
CA THR A 145 4.90 -2.05 15.58
C THR A 145 5.30 -3.51 15.32
N ILE A 146 5.45 -3.85 14.05
CA ILE A 146 5.78 -5.23 13.64
C ILE A 146 7.29 -5.44 13.63
N ALA A 147 8.06 -4.47 13.10
CA ALA A 147 9.49 -4.56 13.00
C ALA A 147 10.14 -3.21 13.24
N THR A 148 11.40 -3.21 13.67
CA THR A 148 12.20 -2.02 13.87
C THR A 148 13.55 -2.17 13.16
N GLY A 149 14.31 -1.07 13.05
CA GLY A 149 15.69 -1.13 12.56
C GLY A 149 15.83 -1.31 11.06
N VAL A 150 14.80 -1.00 10.27
CA VAL A 150 14.85 -1.10 8.80
C VAL A 150 15.45 0.19 8.23
N LYS A 151 16.65 0.10 7.65
CA LYS A 151 17.34 1.25 7.09
C LYS A 151 16.76 1.65 5.73
N LEU A 152 16.88 2.93 5.38
CA LEU A 152 16.69 3.37 4.00
C LEU A 152 17.65 2.61 3.08
N ASP A 153 17.24 2.40 1.85
CA ASP A 153 18.01 1.71 0.80
C ASP A 153 18.35 0.25 1.12
N ARG A 154 17.67 -0.34 2.11
CA ARG A 154 17.77 -1.77 2.44
C ARG A 154 16.49 -2.49 2.08
N GLU A 155 16.64 -3.59 1.33
CA GLU A 155 15.51 -4.42 0.93
C GLU A 155 14.91 -5.14 2.14
N PHE A 156 13.57 -5.17 2.19
CA PHE A 156 12.81 -5.96 3.15
C PHE A 156 11.51 -6.44 2.51
N SER A 157 10.86 -7.40 3.14
CA SER A 157 9.60 -7.95 2.64
C SER A 157 8.47 -7.71 3.64
N TYR A 158 7.25 -7.56 3.13
CA TYR A 158 6.05 -7.65 3.95
C TYR A 158 5.04 -8.60 3.31
N LEU A 159 4.13 -9.11 4.13
CA LEU A 159 3.03 -9.96 3.71
C LEU A 159 1.80 -9.59 4.51
N ILE A 160 0.67 -9.44 3.80
CA ILE A 160 -0.64 -9.27 4.43
C ILE A 160 -1.48 -10.47 4.02
N HIS A 161 -1.97 -11.24 4.99
CA HIS A 161 -2.77 -12.43 4.75
C HIS A 161 -4.07 -12.37 5.55
N LEU A 162 -5.19 -12.48 4.83
CA LEU A 162 -6.51 -12.51 5.46
C LEU A 162 -7.22 -13.79 5.02
N SER A 163 -7.43 -14.69 5.98
CA SER A 163 -8.04 -16.00 5.74
C SER A 163 -9.57 -15.92 5.64
N PRO A 164 -10.22 -16.95 5.06
CA PRO A 164 -11.69 -17.00 5.00
C PRO A 164 -12.37 -16.98 6.37
N GLY A 165 -11.68 -17.40 7.41
CA GLY A 165 -12.18 -17.37 8.79
C GLY A 165 -11.98 -16.05 9.52
N GLY A 166 -11.32 -15.06 8.89
CA GLY A 166 -11.06 -13.77 9.51
C GLY A 166 -9.76 -13.68 10.28
N ALA A 167 -8.88 -14.67 10.17
CA ALA A 167 -7.54 -14.59 10.73
C ALA A 167 -6.68 -13.68 9.84
N LEU A 168 -6.14 -12.62 10.43
CA LEU A 168 -5.29 -11.65 9.77
C LEU A 168 -3.85 -11.82 10.27
N GLY A 169 -2.93 -12.12 9.35
CA GLY A 169 -1.50 -12.16 9.62
C GLY A 169 -0.79 -11.06 8.84
N ILE A 170 0.10 -10.34 9.51
CA ILE A 170 0.94 -9.33 8.88
C ILE A 170 2.37 -9.63 9.30
N SER A 171 3.24 -9.86 8.32
CA SER A 171 4.67 -10.02 8.58
C SER A 171 5.46 -8.94 7.87
N ALA A 172 6.59 -8.58 8.43
CA ALA A 172 7.50 -7.62 7.84
C ALA A 172 8.91 -7.81 8.40
N ALA A 173 9.90 -7.79 7.52
CA ALA A 173 11.32 -7.86 7.90
C ALA A 173 11.64 -9.02 8.86
N GLY A 174 10.97 -10.16 8.68
CA GLY A 174 11.19 -11.37 9.48
C GLY A 174 10.35 -11.50 10.74
N TYR A 175 9.48 -10.54 11.06
CA TYR A 175 8.60 -10.58 12.23
C TYR A 175 7.15 -10.73 11.80
N GLN A 176 6.34 -11.36 12.64
CA GLN A 176 4.93 -11.61 12.34
C GLN A 176 4.03 -11.20 13.50
N TRP A 177 2.86 -10.69 13.15
CA TRP A 177 1.79 -10.37 14.09
C TRP A 177 0.47 -10.92 13.54
N ASP A 178 -0.34 -11.51 14.42
CA ASP A 178 -1.60 -12.15 14.05
C ASP A 178 -2.74 -11.66 14.93
N THR A 179 -3.95 -11.60 14.35
CA THR A 179 -5.18 -11.31 15.07
C THR A 179 -6.37 -11.93 14.34
N ASN A 180 -7.55 -11.81 14.93
CA ASN A 180 -8.81 -12.12 14.26
C ASN A 180 -9.60 -10.83 14.16
N ILE A 181 -10.00 -10.46 12.94
CA ILE A 181 -10.84 -9.28 12.73
C ILE A 181 -12.28 -9.59 13.07
N SER A 182 -13.08 -8.54 13.32
CA SER A 182 -14.51 -8.70 13.59
C SER A 182 -15.25 -9.31 12.39
N ALA A 183 -16.17 -10.21 12.65
CA ALA A 183 -17.02 -10.79 11.62
C ALA A 183 -17.90 -9.74 10.91
N THR A 184 -18.02 -8.54 11.45
CA THR A 184 -18.75 -7.43 10.79
C THR A 184 -18.05 -6.96 9.51
N TRP A 185 -16.81 -7.37 9.27
CA TRP A 185 -16.13 -7.13 8.00
C TRP A 185 -16.58 -8.07 6.86
N ARG A 186 -17.35 -9.13 7.15
CA ARG A 186 -17.70 -10.18 6.18
C ARG A 186 -18.40 -9.66 4.93
N ASP A 187 -19.25 -8.67 5.06
CA ASP A 187 -20.06 -8.11 3.98
C ASP A 187 -19.50 -6.82 3.40
N LYS A 188 -18.27 -6.47 3.75
CA LYS A 188 -17.60 -5.27 3.23
C LYS A 188 -16.70 -5.65 2.07
N PRO A 189 -16.88 -5.03 0.87
CA PRO A 189 -15.99 -5.29 -0.25
C PRO A 189 -14.62 -4.66 -0.01
N LEU A 190 -13.59 -5.47 -0.19
CA LEU A 190 -12.20 -5.13 0.11
C LEU A 190 -11.33 -5.24 -1.13
N TYR A 191 -10.19 -4.56 -1.11
CA TYR A 191 -9.20 -4.65 -2.17
C TYR A 191 -7.80 -4.32 -1.65
N PHE A 192 -6.78 -4.86 -2.32
CA PHE A 192 -5.39 -4.55 -2.00
C PHE A 192 -4.93 -3.27 -2.68
N LYS A 193 -4.00 -2.59 -2.01
CA LYS A 193 -3.25 -1.45 -2.56
C LYS A 193 -1.78 -1.58 -2.20
N ALA A 194 -0.89 -1.08 -3.06
CA ALA A 194 0.54 -1.07 -2.82
C ALA A 194 1.20 0.09 -3.58
N GLY A 195 2.26 0.64 -3.03
CA GLY A 195 2.99 1.74 -3.64
C GLY A 195 3.54 2.68 -2.61
N VAL A 196 3.38 3.99 -2.84
CA VAL A 196 3.75 5.00 -1.85
C VAL A 196 2.61 6.01 -1.65
N TYR A 197 2.10 6.05 -0.44
CA TYR A 197 1.13 7.04 0.00
C TYR A 197 1.78 7.82 1.13
N VAL A 198 2.29 9.01 0.80
CA VAL A 198 3.01 9.82 1.79
C VAL A 198 2.06 10.33 2.85
N GLN A 199 2.53 10.44 4.08
CA GLN A 199 1.75 10.97 5.20
C GLN A 199 2.26 12.36 5.56
N ASP A 200 2.34 13.22 4.54
CA ASP A 200 2.84 14.58 4.62
C ASP A 200 2.34 15.38 3.43
N ASN A 201 2.03 16.64 3.63
CA ASN A 201 1.58 17.57 2.59
C ASN A 201 2.25 18.93 2.69
N THR A 202 3.36 19.01 3.41
CA THR A 202 4.14 20.24 3.61
C THR A 202 5.57 20.01 3.16
N GLY A 203 6.20 21.07 2.62
CA GLY A 203 7.57 21.01 2.17
C GLY A 203 7.72 21.33 0.69
N TYR A 204 8.89 21.07 0.16
CA TYR A 204 9.24 21.36 -1.23
C TYR A 204 8.87 20.18 -2.15
N THR A 205 8.79 20.45 -3.45
CA THR A 205 8.51 19.44 -4.48
C THR A 205 9.56 18.31 -4.52
N SER A 206 10.76 18.58 -4.01
CA SER A 206 11.81 17.55 -3.89
C SER A 206 11.61 16.61 -2.70
N GLU A 207 10.70 16.94 -1.78
CA GLU A 207 10.39 16.13 -0.61
C GLU A 207 9.21 15.21 -0.90
N GLY A 208 9.28 14.00 -0.39
CA GLY A 208 8.21 13.01 -0.59
C GLY A 208 8.67 11.60 -0.28
N GLY A 209 7.91 10.63 -0.75
CA GLY A 209 8.21 9.22 -0.61
C GLY A 209 8.67 8.59 -1.91
N LYS A 210 9.73 7.81 -1.83
CA LYS A 210 10.30 7.09 -2.97
C LYS A 210 10.54 5.64 -2.57
N VAL A 211 9.97 4.69 -3.33
CA VAL A 211 10.13 3.27 -3.06
C VAL A 211 10.40 2.51 -4.36
N THR A 212 11.10 1.40 -4.23
CA THR A 212 11.36 0.47 -5.34
C THR A 212 10.94 -0.92 -4.90
N PHE A 213 9.97 -1.50 -5.60
CA PHE A 213 9.54 -2.89 -5.35
C PHE A 213 10.32 -3.82 -6.27
N SER A 214 10.83 -4.91 -5.70
CA SER A 214 11.44 -6.01 -6.46
C SER A 214 10.55 -7.25 -6.51
N LYS A 215 9.47 -7.27 -5.72
CA LYS A 215 8.45 -8.31 -5.75
C LYS A 215 7.12 -7.70 -5.34
N LEU A 216 6.07 -8.06 -6.06
CA LEU A 216 4.70 -7.67 -5.72
C LEU A 216 3.75 -8.67 -6.37
N ASP A 217 2.99 -9.41 -5.56
CA ASP A 217 1.98 -10.31 -6.09
C ASP A 217 0.77 -10.43 -5.15
N ILE A 218 -0.35 -10.81 -5.74
CA ILE A 218 -1.63 -11.02 -5.07
C ILE A 218 -2.08 -12.45 -5.32
N ASP A 219 -2.62 -13.10 -4.27
CA ASP A 219 -3.30 -14.38 -4.37
C ASP A 219 -4.68 -14.33 -3.73
N HIS A 220 -5.64 -14.98 -4.37
CA HIS A 220 -6.96 -15.28 -3.82
C HIS A 220 -7.24 -16.76 -4.07
N ASN A 221 -6.85 -17.60 -3.13
CA ASN A 221 -6.94 -19.05 -3.26
C ASN A 221 -8.18 -19.59 -2.53
N LYS A 222 -8.99 -20.34 -3.25
CA LYS A 222 -10.19 -20.99 -2.68
C LYS A 222 -9.88 -22.33 -2.05
#